data_30e2ec84d2a9fbb8c725ba04104beab4
#
_entry.id   30e2ec84d2a9fbb8c725ba04104beab4
#
_cell.length_a   1.000
_cell.length_b   1.000
_cell.length_c   1.000
_cell.angle_alpha   90.00
_cell.angle_beta   90.00
_cell.angle_gamma   90.00
#
_symmetry.space_group_name_H-M   'P 1'
#
loop_
_entity.id
_entity.type
_entity.pdbx_description
1 polymer ?
#
loop_
_entity_poly.entity_id
_entity_poly.type
_entity_poly.pdbx_seq_one_letter_code
_entity_poly.pdbx_strand_id
1 'polypeptide(L)'
;MSRKTSGLLCMLCGLVLVSAATAASTTWVGDLTPIAAADWNRRFAAHLLERAGFGATPEEIDSFAQMTPREAVHYLVYFAGAPADELPAFEHSGVFKPGLDPFPSSRPATTKLAAETGEALGVKVKPRGNRPLQAVVNEFFYWLRASRLETDRVAYWWANRMLNSPRPLQEKMALFWHGHFATNEDKVRDYRKMLRQLELFQSAGLGPFRTLLVAVAQDPAMLKFLDASVNVKGAPNENFAREIMELFTMGVGNYTEHDIREAARAFTGWDYEGLEFVIHADKHDDGTKELLGHSGNFDGEDVIDIILACDPGVPGRENLSLFRARGSRSGATRASWRTSESGRLRDRAVPGIAVPVARFLRP
;
A
#
# COMPACT_ATOMS: atom_id res chain seq x y z
N MET A 1 -20.88 -50.44 -80.36
CA MET A 1 -22.17 -49.69 -80.56
C MET A 1 -22.68 -49.31 -79.19
N SER A 2 -22.37 -48.14 -78.75
CA SER A 2 -23.20 -46.94 -78.51
C SER A 2 -24.46 -47.17 -77.65
N ARG A 3 -24.46 -46.53 -76.53
CA ARG A 3 -25.41 -45.48 -76.16
C ARG A 3 -25.07 -44.79 -74.86
N LYS A 4 -24.83 -43.50 -74.97
CA LYS A 4 -24.75 -42.53 -73.89
C LYS A 4 -26.11 -42.32 -73.25
N THR A 5 -26.17 -42.26 -71.92
CA THR A 5 -27.31 -41.64 -71.23
C THR A 5 -26.73 -40.66 -70.20
N SER A 6 -27.04 -39.43 -70.48
CA SER A 6 -26.72 -38.29 -69.60
C SER A 6 -27.66 -38.32 -68.40
N GLY A 7 -27.09 -38.37 -67.19
CA GLY A 7 -27.85 -38.17 -65.95
C GLY A 7 -27.52 -36.77 -65.39
N LEU A 8 -28.52 -35.90 -65.35
CA LEU A 8 -28.52 -34.53 -64.82
C LEU A 8 -28.54 -34.64 -63.32
N LEU A 9 -27.43 -34.30 -62.72
CA LEU A 9 -27.27 -34.23 -61.24
C LEU A 9 -27.60 -32.81 -60.79
N CYS A 10 -28.78 -32.62 -60.22
CA CYS A 10 -29.19 -31.39 -59.56
C CYS A 10 -28.37 -31.19 -58.29
N MET A 11 -27.40 -30.26 -58.31
CA MET A 11 -26.70 -29.80 -57.12
C MET A 11 -27.58 -28.78 -56.38
N LEU A 12 -28.24 -29.19 -55.29
CA LEU A 12 -28.80 -28.28 -54.31
C LEU A 12 -27.66 -27.70 -53.50
N CYS A 13 -27.26 -26.46 -53.80
CA CYS A 13 -26.42 -25.66 -52.94
C CYS A 13 -27.24 -25.19 -51.73
N GLY A 14 -27.13 -25.92 -50.62
CA GLY A 14 -27.59 -25.47 -49.33
C GLY A 14 -26.65 -24.34 -48.83
N LEU A 15 -27.12 -23.11 -48.88
CA LEU A 15 -26.48 -21.97 -48.22
C LEU A 15 -26.61 -22.19 -46.72
N VAL A 16 -25.56 -22.71 -46.08
CA VAL A 16 -25.41 -22.64 -44.63
C VAL A 16 -24.98 -21.22 -44.30
N LEU A 17 -25.92 -20.39 -43.87
CA LEU A 17 -25.63 -19.12 -43.19
C LEU A 17 -24.97 -19.45 -41.85
N VAL A 18 -23.64 -19.50 -41.86
CA VAL A 18 -22.87 -19.44 -40.64
C VAL A 18 -23.02 -18.01 -40.14
N SER A 19 -23.95 -17.78 -39.20
CA SER A 19 -23.95 -16.60 -38.36
C SER A 19 -22.61 -16.58 -37.61
N ALA A 20 -21.66 -15.82 -38.12
CA ALA A 20 -20.51 -15.43 -37.34
C ALA A 20 -21.03 -14.60 -36.15
N ALA A 21 -21.27 -15.27 -35.04
CA ALA A 21 -21.35 -14.59 -33.77
C ALA A 21 -19.97 -13.93 -33.61
N THR A 22 -19.92 -12.65 -33.94
CA THR A 22 -18.80 -11.78 -33.50
C THR A 22 -18.78 -11.89 -31.98
N ALA A 23 -17.91 -12.76 -31.49
CA ALA A 23 -17.49 -12.69 -30.10
C ALA A 23 -16.99 -11.26 -29.93
N ALA A 24 -17.81 -10.42 -29.32
CA ALA A 24 -17.38 -9.14 -28.85
C ALA A 24 -16.17 -9.44 -27.97
N SER A 25 -14.98 -9.06 -28.45
CA SER A 25 -13.80 -9.09 -27.63
C SER A 25 -14.13 -8.16 -26.47
N THR A 26 -14.53 -8.73 -25.35
CA THR A 26 -14.67 -8.01 -24.11
C THR A 26 -13.28 -7.59 -23.69
N THR A 27 -12.76 -6.55 -24.31
CA THR A 27 -11.71 -5.73 -23.73
C THR A 27 -12.36 -5.03 -22.55
N TRP A 28 -12.47 -5.76 -21.44
CA TRP A 28 -12.96 -5.25 -20.15
C TRP A 28 -12.03 -4.18 -19.54
N VAL A 29 -10.99 -3.83 -20.27
CA VAL A 29 -10.10 -2.73 -20.00
C VAL A 29 -10.70 -1.47 -20.63
N GLY A 30 -11.31 -0.62 -19.81
CA GLY A 30 -11.74 0.72 -20.21
C GLY A 30 -13.24 1.02 -20.18
N ASP A 31 -14.13 0.04 -20.15
CA ASP A 31 -15.55 0.34 -19.95
C ASP A 31 -15.87 0.55 -18.47
N LEU A 32 -15.96 1.81 -18.07
CA LEU A 32 -16.34 2.25 -16.72
C LEU A 32 -17.83 2.62 -16.64
N THR A 33 -18.63 2.21 -17.61
CA THR A 33 -20.08 2.46 -17.60
C THR A 33 -20.69 1.82 -16.36
N PRO A 34 -21.39 2.57 -15.51
CA PRO A 34 -22.07 2.02 -14.36
C PRO A 34 -23.13 0.99 -14.80
N ILE A 35 -23.33 -0.04 -13.98
CA ILE A 35 -24.44 -0.97 -14.18
C ILE A 35 -25.77 -0.21 -14.14
N ALA A 36 -26.68 -0.51 -15.09
CA ALA A 36 -28.01 0.09 -15.09
C ALA A 36 -28.82 -0.38 -13.88
N ALA A 37 -29.67 0.48 -13.34
CA ALA A 37 -30.49 0.12 -12.19
C ALA A 37 -31.44 -1.06 -12.49
N ALA A 38 -31.87 -1.23 -13.75
CA ALA A 38 -32.71 -2.36 -14.18
C ALA A 38 -31.98 -3.70 -14.16
N ASP A 39 -30.65 -3.69 -14.28
CA ASP A 39 -29.82 -4.90 -14.27
C ASP A 39 -29.34 -5.29 -12.86
N TRP A 40 -29.50 -4.36 -11.88
CA TRP A 40 -29.09 -4.59 -10.51
C TRP A 40 -29.98 -5.63 -9.83
N ASN A 41 -29.33 -6.58 -9.18
CA ASN A 41 -30.02 -7.65 -8.49
C ASN A 41 -29.14 -8.29 -7.41
N ARG A 42 -29.67 -9.27 -6.69
CA ARG A 42 -28.98 -9.99 -5.60
C ARG A 42 -27.62 -10.55 -6.00
N ARG A 43 -27.45 -11.04 -7.23
CA ARG A 43 -26.17 -11.58 -7.73
C ARG A 43 -25.11 -10.49 -7.83
N PHE A 44 -25.47 -9.32 -8.35
CA PHE A 44 -24.54 -8.19 -8.45
C PHE A 44 -24.26 -7.55 -7.09
N ALA A 45 -25.23 -7.53 -6.19
CA ALA A 45 -25.01 -7.11 -4.80
C ALA A 45 -24.01 -8.04 -4.08
N ALA A 46 -24.17 -9.35 -4.20
CA ALA A 46 -23.22 -10.32 -3.67
C ALA A 46 -21.82 -10.14 -4.27
N HIS A 47 -21.74 -9.96 -5.59
CA HIS A 47 -20.47 -9.70 -6.26
C HIS A 47 -19.79 -8.41 -5.77
N LEU A 48 -20.57 -7.33 -5.60
CA LEU A 48 -20.07 -6.09 -5.05
C LEU A 48 -19.46 -6.28 -3.65
N LEU A 49 -20.18 -6.95 -2.75
CA LEU A 49 -19.73 -7.20 -1.37
C LEU A 49 -18.52 -8.13 -1.30
N GLU A 50 -18.40 -9.09 -2.20
CA GLU A 50 -17.22 -9.94 -2.32
C GLU A 50 -15.99 -9.15 -2.80
N ARG A 51 -16.18 -8.27 -3.79
CA ARG A 51 -15.08 -7.49 -4.38
C ARG A 51 -14.64 -6.32 -3.51
N ALA A 52 -15.58 -5.64 -2.89
CA ALA A 52 -15.33 -4.47 -2.04
C ALA A 52 -15.16 -4.82 -0.55
N GLY A 53 -15.37 -6.08 -0.18
CA GLY A 53 -15.22 -6.60 1.16
C GLY A 53 -14.65 -8.02 1.16
N PHE A 54 -15.06 -8.82 2.13
CA PHE A 54 -14.62 -10.20 2.35
C PHE A 54 -15.78 -11.20 2.27
N GLY A 55 -16.81 -10.87 1.52
CA GLY A 55 -18.08 -11.56 1.47
C GLY A 55 -19.14 -10.85 2.30
N ALA A 56 -20.30 -11.47 2.44
CA ALA A 56 -21.41 -10.96 3.22
C ALA A 56 -22.39 -12.07 3.58
N THR A 57 -23.17 -11.88 4.62
CA THR A 57 -24.29 -12.78 4.96
C THR A 57 -25.42 -12.69 3.93
N PRO A 58 -26.31 -13.69 3.85
CA PRO A 58 -27.48 -13.62 2.98
C PRO A 58 -28.33 -12.36 3.22
N GLU A 59 -28.47 -11.94 4.48
CA GLU A 59 -29.27 -10.79 4.92
C GLU A 59 -28.64 -9.47 4.44
N GLU A 60 -27.31 -9.35 4.53
CA GLU A 60 -26.57 -8.19 4.00
C GLU A 60 -26.69 -8.10 2.49
N ILE A 61 -26.56 -9.25 1.78
CA ILE A 61 -26.72 -9.29 0.32
C ILE A 61 -28.13 -8.86 -0.06
N ASP A 62 -29.15 -9.33 0.65
CA ASP A 62 -30.54 -8.95 0.38
C ASP A 62 -30.80 -7.47 0.66
N SER A 63 -30.21 -6.92 1.70
CA SER A 63 -30.26 -5.46 1.99
C SER A 63 -29.61 -4.65 0.88
N PHE A 64 -28.42 -5.05 0.41
CA PHE A 64 -27.74 -4.36 -0.69
C PHE A 64 -28.47 -4.51 -2.02
N ALA A 65 -29.14 -5.62 -2.26
CA ALA A 65 -29.94 -5.85 -3.47
C ALA A 65 -31.17 -4.92 -3.55
N GLN A 66 -31.66 -4.41 -2.42
CA GLN A 66 -32.76 -3.45 -2.36
C GLN A 66 -32.31 -1.99 -2.60
N MET A 67 -31.01 -1.71 -2.50
CA MET A 67 -30.45 -0.40 -2.83
C MET A 67 -30.35 -0.23 -4.34
N THR A 68 -30.21 1.02 -4.80
CA THR A 68 -29.69 1.25 -6.15
C THR A 68 -28.19 0.95 -6.22
N PRO A 69 -27.59 0.65 -7.38
CA PRO A 69 -26.13 0.48 -7.51
C PRO A 69 -25.33 1.65 -6.95
N ARG A 70 -25.86 2.88 -7.12
CA ARG A 70 -25.22 4.10 -6.64
C ARG A 70 -25.24 4.20 -5.12
N GLU A 71 -26.34 3.88 -4.47
CA GLU A 71 -26.47 3.86 -3.02
C GLU A 71 -25.56 2.80 -2.41
N ALA A 72 -25.54 1.59 -2.99
CA ALA A 72 -24.66 0.51 -2.53
C ALA A 72 -23.17 0.90 -2.59
N VAL A 73 -22.73 1.51 -3.68
CA VAL A 73 -21.36 2.03 -3.81
C VAL A 73 -21.10 3.18 -2.84
N HIS A 74 -22.06 4.10 -2.71
CA HIS A 74 -21.94 5.24 -1.79
C HIS A 74 -21.82 4.78 -0.33
N TYR A 75 -22.59 3.77 0.07
CA TYR A 75 -22.49 3.16 1.38
C TYR A 75 -21.07 2.63 1.66
N LEU A 76 -20.49 1.88 0.71
CA LEU A 76 -19.17 1.25 0.87
C LEU A 76 -18.01 2.27 0.86
N VAL A 77 -18.14 3.34 0.06
CA VAL A 77 -17.05 4.33 -0.13
C VAL A 77 -17.07 5.40 0.96
N TYR A 78 -18.26 5.88 1.32
CA TYR A 78 -18.41 7.01 2.26
C TYR A 78 -18.95 6.59 3.62
N PHE A 79 -19.22 5.30 3.81
CA PHE A 79 -19.81 4.73 5.01
C PHE A 79 -21.15 5.40 5.40
N ALA A 80 -21.87 5.92 4.39
CA ALA A 80 -23.11 6.64 4.58
C ALA A 80 -24.21 5.71 5.11
N GLY A 81 -24.61 5.89 6.37
CA GLY A 81 -25.55 5.01 7.05
C GLY A 81 -24.94 3.72 7.63
N ALA A 82 -23.63 3.52 7.48
CA ALA A 82 -22.97 2.41 8.16
C ALA A 82 -23.00 2.62 9.68
N PRO A 83 -23.16 1.57 10.48
CA PRO A 83 -23.02 1.65 11.93
C PRO A 83 -21.67 2.22 12.33
N ALA A 84 -21.59 2.79 13.54
CA ALA A 84 -20.31 3.16 14.12
C ALA A 84 -19.39 1.93 14.17
N ASP A 85 -18.11 2.13 13.92
CA ASP A 85 -17.13 1.06 14.09
C ASP A 85 -16.85 0.90 15.59
N GLU A 86 -17.53 -0.05 16.21
CA GLU A 86 -17.41 -0.38 17.63
C GLU A 86 -16.38 -1.48 17.88
N LEU A 87 -15.71 -1.98 16.82
CA LEU A 87 -14.67 -2.99 16.98
C LEU A 87 -13.51 -2.41 17.79
N PRO A 88 -13.00 -3.14 18.78
CA PRO A 88 -11.96 -2.64 19.66
C PRO A 88 -10.67 -2.35 18.90
N ALA A 89 -9.97 -1.30 19.31
CA ALA A 89 -8.59 -1.05 18.88
C ALA A 89 -7.70 -2.24 19.29
N PHE A 90 -6.52 -2.34 18.66
CA PHE A 90 -5.58 -3.37 19.06
C PHE A 90 -5.14 -3.18 20.53
N GLU A 91 -5.28 -4.21 21.33
CA GLU A 91 -4.88 -4.20 22.72
C GLU A 91 -3.51 -4.89 22.86
N HIS A 92 -2.52 -4.13 23.34
CA HIS A 92 -1.18 -4.65 23.59
C HIS A 92 -1.19 -5.61 24.79
N SER A 93 -0.54 -6.77 24.67
CA SER A 93 -0.52 -7.77 25.75
C SER A 93 0.33 -7.39 26.97
N GLY A 94 1.20 -6.39 26.81
CA GLY A 94 2.20 -6.02 27.83
C GLY A 94 3.43 -6.95 27.88
N VAL A 95 3.50 -7.97 27.02
CA VAL A 95 4.69 -8.83 26.89
C VAL A 95 5.87 -8.06 26.36
N PHE A 96 5.62 -7.08 25.50
CA PHE A 96 6.65 -6.18 24.98
C PHE A 96 7.03 -5.13 26.04
N LYS A 97 8.30 -5.09 26.43
CA LYS A 97 8.81 -4.13 27.42
C LYS A 97 9.28 -2.86 26.73
N PRO A 98 8.68 -1.67 26.99
CA PRO A 98 9.02 -0.42 26.34
C PRO A 98 10.46 0.04 26.54
N GLY A 99 11.11 -0.36 27.63
CA GLY A 99 12.48 0.09 27.98
C GLY A 99 13.62 -0.54 27.17
N LEU A 100 13.30 -1.34 26.14
CA LEU A 100 14.28 -1.98 25.26
C LEU A 100 14.53 -1.21 23.95
N ASP A 101 13.93 -0.05 23.77
CA ASP A 101 14.17 0.82 22.63
C ASP A 101 15.28 1.84 22.93
N PRO A 102 16.10 2.20 21.91
CA PRO A 102 16.16 1.62 20.58
C PRO A 102 16.84 0.25 20.59
N PHE A 103 16.16 -0.75 20.01
CA PHE A 103 16.71 -2.11 19.97
C PHE A 103 17.61 -2.30 18.75
N PRO A 104 18.77 -2.99 18.87
CA PRO A 104 19.67 -3.21 17.73
C PRO A 104 18.99 -3.95 16.58
N SER A 105 19.09 -3.42 15.39
CA SER A 105 18.41 -3.92 14.20
C SER A 105 18.94 -5.26 13.66
N SER A 106 20.09 -5.72 14.17
CA SER A 106 20.75 -6.92 13.68
C SER A 106 21.58 -7.62 14.75
N ARG A 107 21.93 -8.88 14.50
CA ARG A 107 22.82 -9.64 15.37
C ARG A 107 24.20 -8.99 15.55
N PRO A 108 24.87 -8.47 14.50
CA PRO A 108 26.09 -7.71 14.66
C PRO A 108 25.93 -6.46 15.52
N ALA A 109 24.86 -5.68 15.32
CA ALA A 109 24.57 -4.49 16.14
C ALA A 109 24.31 -4.87 17.61
N THR A 110 23.60 -5.98 17.88
CA THR A 110 23.43 -6.52 19.24
C THR A 110 24.75 -6.90 19.89
N THR A 111 25.65 -7.52 19.12
CA THR A 111 26.99 -7.90 19.60
C THR A 111 27.82 -6.64 19.94
N LYS A 112 27.71 -5.59 19.11
CA LYS A 112 28.36 -4.31 19.33
C LYS A 112 27.83 -3.65 20.60
N LEU A 113 26.51 -3.54 20.75
CA LEU A 113 25.87 -3.00 21.96
C LEU A 113 26.28 -3.78 23.21
N ALA A 114 26.30 -5.11 23.13
CA ALA A 114 26.77 -5.97 24.23
C ALA A 114 28.23 -5.69 24.60
N ALA A 115 29.09 -5.46 23.60
CA ALA A 115 30.49 -5.10 23.80
C ALA A 115 30.63 -3.74 24.52
N GLU A 116 29.92 -2.72 24.05
CA GLU A 116 29.90 -1.37 24.63
C GLU A 116 29.36 -1.39 26.06
N THR A 117 28.27 -2.14 26.30
CA THR A 117 27.73 -2.31 27.66
C THR A 117 28.70 -3.01 28.58
N GLY A 118 29.41 -4.04 28.10
CA GLY A 118 30.42 -4.76 28.85
C GLY A 118 31.59 -3.85 29.20
N GLU A 119 32.06 -3.03 28.27
CA GLU A 119 33.14 -2.08 28.47
C GLU A 119 32.78 -1.01 29.51
N ALA A 120 31.57 -0.46 29.43
CA ALA A 120 31.02 0.49 30.39
C ALA A 120 30.93 -0.09 31.82
N LEU A 121 30.75 -1.41 31.94
CA LEU A 121 30.71 -2.13 33.20
C LEU A 121 32.10 -2.68 33.64
N GLY A 122 33.17 -2.32 32.92
CA GLY A 122 34.52 -2.80 33.21
C GLY A 122 34.74 -4.30 32.90
N VAL A 123 33.90 -4.91 32.11
CA VAL A 123 33.97 -6.32 31.74
C VAL A 123 34.68 -6.47 30.39
N LYS A 124 35.84 -7.12 30.33
CA LYS A 124 36.51 -7.45 29.05
C LYS A 124 35.66 -8.42 28.23
N VAL A 125 35.15 -7.93 27.09
CA VAL A 125 34.35 -8.71 26.16
C VAL A 125 35.24 -9.49 25.21
N LYS A 126 35.18 -10.81 25.25
CA LYS A 126 35.83 -11.65 24.25
C LYS A 126 34.86 -11.81 23.05
N PRO A 127 35.36 -11.79 21.79
CA PRO A 127 34.53 -11.90 20.58
C PRO A 127 33.70 -13.19 20.47
N ARG A 128 33.96 -14.18 21.29
CA ARG A 128 33.23 -15.45 21.33
C ARG A 128 32.96 -15.86 22.77
N GLY A 129 31.67 -15.90 23.11
CA GLY A 129 31.20 -16.69 24.25
C GLY A 129 31.37 -16.10 25.65
N ASN A 130 31.21 -14.78 25.84
CA ASN A 130 31.24 -14.17 27.18
C ASN A 130 29.88 -14.29 27.88
N ARG A 131 29.79 -15.15 28.90
CA ARG A 131 28.58 -15.34 29.72
C ARG A 131 28.03 -14.06 30.39
N PRO A 132 28.85 -13.06 30.81
CA PRO A 132 28.32 -11.80 31.35
C PRO A 132 27.46 -11.01 30.37
N LEU A 133 27.65 -11.18 29.05
CA LEU A 133 26.88 -10.51 28.02
C LEU A 133 25.61 -11.28 27.61
N GLN A 134 25.42 -12.48 28.20
CA GLN A 134 24.27 -13.31 27.89
C GLN A 134 22.96 -12.59 28.27
N ALA A 135 22.95 -11.74 29.27
CA ALA A 135 21.80 -10.95 29.65
C ALA A 135 21.33 -10.05 28.49
N VAL A 136 22.22 -9.25 27.87
CA VAL A 136 21.89 -8.38 26.74
C VAL A 136 21.44 -9.19 25.55
N VAL A 137 22.08 -10.32 25.27
CA VAL A 137 21.69 -11.24 24.18
C VAL A 137 20.32 -11.86 24.46
N ASN A 138 20.04 -12.24 25.70
CA ASN A 138 18.73 -12.78 26.09
C ASN A 138 17.63 -11.73 25.98
N GLU A 139 17.87 -10.47 26.34
CA GLU A 139 16.94 -9.35 26.15
C GLU A 139 16.61 -9.16 24.65
N PHE A 140 17.63 -9.24 23.79
CA PHE A 140 17.41 -9.20 22.33
C PHE A 140 16.48 -10.32 21.86
N PHE A 141 16.75 -11.55 22.23
CA PHE A 141 15.88 -12.68 21.83
C PHE A 141 14.51 -12.62 22.46
N TYR A 142 14.40 -12.11 23.68
CA TYR A 142 13.12 -11.87 24.33
C TYR A 142 12.31 -10.84 23.53
N TRP A 143 12.91 -9.71 23.20
CA TRP A 143 12.28 -8.65 22.42
C TRP A 143 11.79 -9.16 21.05
N LEU A 144 12.64 -9.90 20.31
CA LEU A 144 12.24 -10.49 19.03
C LEU A 144 11.04 -11.43 19.16
N ARG A 145 11.02 -12.25 20.21
CA ARG A 145 9.92 -13.20 20.44
C ARG A 145 8.66 -12.46 20.87
N ALA A 146 8.79 -11.47 21.73
CA ALA A 146 7.67 -10.63 22.16
C ALA A 146 7.06 -9.88 20.96
N SER A 147 7.90 -9.27 20.10
CA SER A 147 7.45 -8.62 18.87
C SER A 147 6.73 -9.62 17.95
N ARG A 148 7.27 -10.81 17.74
CA ARG A 148 6.65 -11.85 16.90
C ARG A 148 5.29 -12.29 17.44
N LEU A 149 5.16 -12.48 18.74
CA LEU A 149 3.90 -12.84 19.39
C LEU A 149 2.86 -11.73 19.20
N GLU A 150 3.24 -10.47 19.36
CA GLU A 150 2.34 -9.35 19.13
C GLU A 150 1.99 -9.21 17.64
N THR A 151 2.90 -9.50 16.72
CA THR A 151 2.61 -9.52 15.27
C THR A 151 1.54 -10.55 14.93
N ASP A 152 1.63 -11.76 15.50
CA ASP A 152 0.60 -12.79 15.34
C ASP A 152 -0.76 -12.30 15.90
N ARG A 153 -0.77 -11.62 17.05
CA ARG A 153 -1.99 -11.01 17.62
C ARG A 153 -2.57 -9.90 16.74
N VAL A 154 -1.72 -9.04 16.15
CA VAL A 154 -2.15 -8.04 15.16
C VAL A 154 -2.81 -8.71 13.96
N ALA A 155 -2.23 -9.79 13.45
CA ALA A 155 -2.81 -10.52 12.32
C ALA A 155 -4.21 -11.10 12.67
N TYR A 156 -4.39 -11.68 13.85
CA TYR A 156 -5.70 -12.17 14.30
C TYR A 156 -6.70 -11.02 14.53
N TRP A 157 -6.27 -9.93 15.15
CA TRP A 157 -7.10 -8.75 15.34
C TRP A 157 -7.56 -8.17 14.00
N TRP A 158 -6.66 -8.06 13.03
CA TRP A 158 -7.00 -7.56 11.70
C TRP A 158 -7.92 -8.51 10.92
N ALA A 159 -7.67 -9.82 11.00
CA ALA A 159 -8.57 -10.82 10.41
C ALA A 159 -10.00 -10.71 10.99
N ASN A 160 -10.12 -10.48 12.29
CA ASN A 160 -11.42 -10.24 12.92
C ASN A 160 -12.09 -8.97 12.38
N ARG A 161 -11.35 -7.87 12.17
CA ARG A 161 -11.87 -6.65 11.55
C ARG A 161 -12.31 -6.88 10.11
N MET A 162 -11.54 -7.62 9.31
CA MET A 162 -11.92 -7.96 7.93
C MET A 162 -13.28 -8.66 7.87
N LEU A 163 -13.60 -9.49 8.85
CA LEU A 163 -14.85 -10.27 8.89
C LEU A 163 -16.03 -9.51 9.50
N ASN A 164 -15.78 -8.58 10.40
CA ASN A 164 -16.83 -8.00 11.25
C ASN A 164 -16.95 -6.47 11.16
N SER A 165 -16.05 -5.78 10.44
CA SER A 165 -16.11 -4.34 10.33
C SER A 165 -17.32 -3.89 9.50
N PRO A 166 -18.10 -2.89 9.98
CA PRO A 166 -19.16 -2.28 9.19
C PRO A 166 -18.61 -1.45 8.01
N ARG A 167 -17.27 -1.36 7.89
CA ARG A 167 -16.54 -0.65 6.84
C ARG A 167 -15.66 -1.61 6.02
N PRO A 168 -16.23 -2.62 5.36
CA PRO A 168 -15.46 -3.69 4.74
C PRO A 168 -14.50 -3.22 3.65
N LEU A 169 -14.86 -2.16 2.90
CA LEU A 169 -13.99 -1.59 1.88
C LEU A 169 -12.73 -0.94 2.47
N GLN A 170 -12.82 -0.35 3.65
CA GLN A 170 -11.66 0.20 4.36
C GLN A 170 -10.62 -0.88 4.65
N GLU A 171 -11.06 -2.02 5.20
CA GLU A 171 -10.18 -3.16 5.48
C GLU A 171 -9.67 -3.82 4.18
N LYS A 172 -10.50 -3.89 3.14
CA LYS A 172 -10.12 -4.40 1.82
C LYS A 172 -9.05 -3.55 1.16
N MET A 173 -9.17 -2.24 1.24
CA MET A 173 -8.16 -1.31 0.71
C MET A 173 -6.88 -1.33 1.56
N ALA A 174 -6.97 -1.47 2.87
CA ALA A 174 -5.80 -1.67 3.72
C ALA A 174 -5.03 -2.93 3.33
N LEU A 175 -5.74 -4.04 3.07
CA LEU A 175 -5.13 -5.28 2.58
C LEU A 175 -4.50 -5.12 1.18
N PHE A 176 -5.17 -4.39 0.29
CA PHE A 176 -4.64 -4.09 -1.04
C PHE A 176 -3.32 -3.30 -0.95
N TRP A 177 -3.29 -2.23 -0.15
CA TRP A 177 -2.09 -1.40 0.02
C TRP A 177 -0.97 -2.14 0.75
N HIS A 178 -1.31 -2.95 1.75
CA HIS A 178 -0.32 -3.82 2.40
C HIS A 178 0.34 -4.78 1.38
N GLY A 179 -0.42 -5.36 0.47
CA GLY A 179 0.10 -6.19 -0.61
C GLY A 179 0.89 -5.40 -1.66
N HIS A 180 0.47 -4.19 -2.00
CA HIS A 180 1.12 -3.33 -2.99
C HIS A 180 2.50 -2.82 -2.51
N PHE A 181 2.58 -2.32 -1.28
CA PHE A 181 3.82 -1.82 -0.68
C PHE A 181 4.69 -2.93 -0.07
N ALA A 182 4.14 -4.13 0.08
CA ALA A 182 4.81 -5.40 0.38
C ALA A 182 5.81 -5.39 1.54
N THR A 183 5.62 -4.52 2.55
CA THR A 183 6.46 -4.47 3.74
C THR A 183 6.36 -5.78 4.52
N ASN A 184 7.50 -6.31 4.99
CA ASN A 184 7.58 -7.62 5.62
C ASN A 184 8.11 -7.53 7.06
N GLU A 185 7.38 -8.15 7.99
CA GLU A 185 7.72 -8.21 9.42
C GLU A 185 9.04 -8.94 9.67
N ASP A 186 9.40 -9.95 8.90
CA ASP A 186 10.65 -10.69 9.06
C ASP A 186 11.89 -9.78 8.91
N LYS A 187 11.80 -8.68 8.18
CA LYS A 187 12.84 -7.64 8.06
C LYS A 187 12.63 -6.49 9.04
N VAL A 188 11.40 -6.01 9.19
CA VAL A 188 11.05 -4.88 10.09
C VAL A 188 11.27 -5.26 11.54
N ARG A 189 10.81 -6.41 11.97
CA ARG A 189 10.99 -6.99 13.31
C ARG A 189 10.51 -6.10 14.46
N ASP A 190 9.48 -5.32 14.22
CA ASP A 190 8.84 -4.46 15.21
C ASP A 190 7.34 -4.39 14.91
N TYR A 191 6.54 -5.12 15.68
CA TYR A 191 5.10 -5.19 15.49
C TYR A 191 4.40 -3.83 15.56
N ARG A 192 4.96 -2.87 16.33
CA ARG A 192 4.38 -1.52 16.48
C ARG A 192 4.47 -0.76 15.17
N LYS A 193 5.60 -0.90 14.45
CA LYS A 193 5.77 -0.32 13.11
C LYS A 193 4.80 -0.95 12.13
N MET A 194 4.63 -2.27 12.17
CA MET A 194 3.68 -2.99 11.30
C MET A 194 2.23 -2.61 11.61
N LEU A 195 1.87 -2.49 12.88
CA LEU A 195 0.55 -2.03 13.31
C LEU A 195 0.26 -0.62 12.83
N ARG A 196 1.20 0.32 13.05
CA ARG A 196 1.07 1.71 12.62
C ARG A 196 0.92 1.84 11.10
N GLN A 197 1.66 1.04 10.33
CA GLN A 197 1.52 1.00 8.89
C GLN A 197 0.14 0.46 8.46
N LEU A 198 -0.38 -0.55 9.15
CA LEU A 198 -1.73 -1.04 8.91
C LEU A 198 -2.79 0.03 9.20
N GLU A 199 -2.67 0.74 10.32
CA GLU A 199 -3.56 1.85 10.69
C GLU A 199 -3.46 3.01 9.68
N LEU A 200 -2.27 3.26 9.12
CA LEU A 200 -2.06 4.20 8.01
C LEU A 200 -2.87 3.76 6.77
N PHE A 201 -2.81 2.49 6.39
CA PHE A 201 -3.58 1.99 5.25
C PHE A 201 -5.09 2.04 5.50
N GLN A 202 -5.56 1.78 6.71
CA GLN A 202 -6.97 1.92 7.09
C GLN A 202 -7.44 3.37 7.02
N SER A 203 -6.63 4.32 7.46
CA SER A 203 -7.00 5.74 7.52
C SER A 203 -6.84 6.47 6.19
N ALA A 204 -5.79 6.17 5.42
CA ALA A 204 -5.44 6.88 4.19
C ALA A 204 -5.70 6.09 2.91
N GLY A 205 -5.99 4.78 3.00
CA GLY A 205 -6.07 3.90 1.84
C GLY A 205 -7.21 4.18 0.86
N LEU A 206 -8.23 4.94 1.26
CA LEU A 206 -9.30 5.46 0.42
C LEU A 206 -9.08 6.94 0.03
N GLY A 207 -7.97 7.53 0.46
CA GLY A 207 -7.60 8.92 0.21
C GLY A 207 -6.87 9.14 -1.12
N PRO A 208 -6.38 10.38 -1.35
CA PRO A 208 -5.54 10.69 -2.50
C PRO A 208 -4.24 9.90 -2.49
N PHE A 209 -3.87 9.32 -3.63
CA PHE A 209 -2.68 8.45 -3.74
C PHE A 209 -1.39 9.19 -3.35
N ARG A 210 -1.23 10.46 -3.73
CA ARG A 210 -0.09 11.29 -3.29
C ARG A 210 0.06 11.29 -1.77
N THR A 211 -1.03 11.57 -1.07
CA THR A 211 -1.04 11.62 0.40
C THR A 211 -0.64 10.28 1.00
N LEU A 212 -1.19 9.20 0.46
CA LEU A 212 -0.84 7.85 0.90
C LEU A 212 0.64 7.54 0.62
N LEU A 213 1.13 7.84 -0.60
CA LEU A 213 2.50 7.53 -1.01
C LEU A 213 3.54 8.29 -0.16
N VAL A 214 3.31 9.59 0.10
CA VAL A 214 4.17 10.38 1.00
C VAL A 214 4.17 9.78 2.41
N ALA A 215 2.98 9.46 2.94
CA ALA A 215 2.87 8.88 4.27
C ALA A 215 3.53 7.50 4.39
N VAL A 216 3.45 6.67 3.34
CA VAL A 216 4.15 5.38 3.28
C VAL A 216 5.66 5.56 3.13
N ALA A 217 6.09 6.53 2.34
CA ALA A 217 7.52 6.83 2.18
C ALA A 217 8.17 7.33 3.48
N GLN A 218 7.40 7.97 4.36
CA GLN A 218 7.80 8.43 5.69
C GLN A 218 7.51 7.42 6.82
N ASP A 219 6.90 6.27 6.48
CA ASP A 219 6.53 5.27 7.49
C ASP A 219 7.76 4.51 8.02
N PRO A 220 7.94 4.41 9.34
CA PRO A 220 9.09 3.71 9.95
C PRO A 220 9.22 2.24 9.58
N ALA A 221 8.13 1.53 9.27
CA ALA A 221 8.20 0.15 8.79
C ALA A 221 8.80 0.10 7.38
N MET A 222 8.37 1.00 6.49
CA MET A 222 8.89 1.12 5.12
C MET A 222 10.35 1.54 5.10
N LEU A 223 10.71 2.58 5.84
CA LEU A 223 12.09 3.06 5.95
C LEU A 223 13.03 1.97 6.47
N LYS A 224 12.58 1.19 7.46
CA LYS A 224 13.30 0.02 7.96
C LYS A 224 13.40 -1.09 6.92
N PHE A 225 12.30 -1.37 6.22
CA PHE A 225 12.23 -2.43 5.25
C PHE A 225 13.15 -2.20 4.04
N LEU A 226 13.28 -0.95 3.60
CA LEU A 226 14.09 -0.56 2.44
C LEU A 226 15.46 0.02 2.79
N ASP A 227 15.90 -0.11 4.07
CA ASP A 227 17.21 0.33 4.55
C ASP A 227 17.49 1.82 4.31
N ALA A 228 16.46 2.68 4.45
CA ALA A 228 16.58 4.13 4.21
C ALA A 228 17.64 4.80 5.11
N SER A 229 17.84 4.32 6.33
CA SER A 229 18.81 4.86 7.30
C SER A 229 20.27 4.81 6.84
N VAL A 230 20.61 3.98 5.85
CA VAL A 230 21.97 3.91 5.27
C VAL A 230 22.12 4.80 4.02
N ASN A 231 21.06 5.48 3.59
CA ASN A 231 21.07 6.40 2.47
C ASN A 231 21.53 7.78 2.94
N VAL A 232 22.81 8.10 2.72
CA VAL A 232 23.43 9.32 3.23
C VAL A 232 24.18 10.07 2.15
N LYS A 233 24.36 11.38 2.34
CA LYS A 233 25.16 12.25 1.48
C LYS A 233 26.54 11.66 1.22
N GLY A 234 26.95 11.62 -0.03
CA GLY A 234 28.23 11.04 -0.46
C GLY A 234 28.26 9.52 -0.60
N ALA A 235 27.24 8.80 -0.09
CA ALA A 235 27.07 7.36 -0.26
C ALA A 235 25.58 7.02 -0.40
N PRO A 236 24.90 7.49 -1.47
CA PRO A 236 23.48 7.25 -1.65
C PRO A 236 23.20 5.76 -1.83
N ASN A 237 22.12 5.28 -1.19
CA ASN A 237 21.60 3.93 -1.33
C ASN A 237 20.36 3.96 -2.22
N GLU A 238 20.42 3.29 -3.36
CA GLU A 238 19.37 3.33 -4.38
C GLU A 238 18.13 2.50 -4.03
N ASN A 239 18.19 1.59 -3.06
CA ASN A 239 17.14 0.60 -2.81
C ASN A 239 15.77 1.26 -2.59
N PHE A 240 15.69 2.24 -1.69
CA PHE A 240 14.45 2.95 -1.39
C PHE A 240 13.91 3.72 -2.60
N ALA A 241 14.76 4.48 -3.30
CA ALA A 241 14.38 5.25 -4.48
C ALA A 241 13.89 4.34 -5.63
N ARG A 242 14.59 3.22 -5.83
CA ARG A 242 14.22 2.23 -6.84
C ARG A 242 12.83 1.68 -6.61
N GLU A 243 12.51 1.25 -5.39
CA GLU A 243 11.19 0.71 -5.07
C GLU A 243 10.06 1.74 -5.21
N ILE A 244 10.30 2.99 -4.79
CA ILE A 244 9.33 4.09 -4.99
C ILE A 244 9.03 4.28 -6.47
N MET A 245 10.05 4.29 -7.34
CA MET A 245 9.88 4.53 -8.77
C MET A 245 9.38 3.29 -9.51
N GLU A 246 9.90 2.12 -9.19
CA GLU A 246 9.65 0.88 -9.93
C GLU A 246 8.38 0.18 -9.47
N LEU A 247 8.33 -0.29 -8.22
CA LEU A 247 7.24 -1.14 -7.75
C LEU A 247 6.02 -0.34 -7.29
N PHE A 248 6.23 0.85 -6.74
CA PHE A 248 5.13 1.57 -6.09
C PHE A 248 4.45 2.57 -7.02
N THR A 249 5.11 3.01 -8.10
CA THR A 249 4.56 4.06 -8.98
C THR A 249 4.68 3.77 -10.46
N MET A 250 5.86 4.00 -11.07
CA MET A 250 6.05 4.14 -12.52
C MET A 250 6.08 2.81 -13.27
N GLY A 251 6.56 1.76 -12.64
CA GLY A 251 6.84 0.49 -13.29
C GLY A 251 8.18 0.47 -14.03
N VAL A 252 8.67 -0.73 -14.29
CA VAL A 252 9.95 -0.99 -14.97
C VAL A 252 9.98 -0.32 -16.35
N GLY A 253 11.13 0.31 -16.69
CA GLY A 253 11.40 0.87 -18.03
C GLY A 253 10.92 2.30 -18.24
N ASN A 254 10.34 2.94 -17.23
CA ASN A 254 9.85 4.32 -17.31
C ASN A 254 10.81 5.36 -16.70
N TYR A 255 12.01 4.94 -16.36
CA TYR A 255 13.06 5.73 -15.76
C TYR A 255 14.44 5.17 -16.22
N THR A 256 15.50 5.92 -15.97
CA THR A 256 16.88 5.50 -16.20
C THR A 256 17.58 5.20 -14.87
N GLU A 257 18.72 4.49 -14.92
CA GLU A 257 19.57 4.30 -13.74
C GLU A 257 20.13 5.61 -13.19
N HIS A 258 20.22 6.66 -14.04
CA HIS A 258 20.57 8.00 -13.59
C HIS A 258 19.45 8.57 -12.70
N ASP A 259 18.18 8.45 -13.12
CA ASP A 259 17.03 8.93 -12.35
C ASP A 259 16.97 8.27 -10.98
N ILE A 260 17.24 6.96 -10.89
CA ILE A 260 17.28 6.24 -9.60
C ILE A 260 18.35 6.81 -8.67
N ARG A 261 19.56 7.09 -9.19
CA ARG A 261 20.65 7.67 -8.39
C ARG A 261 20.30 9.08 -7.89
N GLU A 262 19.73 9.89 -8.76
CA GLU A 262 19.33 11.26 -8.41
C GLU A 262 18.16 11.27 -7.42
N ALA A 263 17.19 10.38 -7.57
CA ALA A 263 16.14 10.17 -6.58
C ALA A 263 16.71 9.70 -5.24
N ALA A 264 17.66 8.76 -5.24
CA ALA A 264 18.33 8.30 -4.02
C ALA A 264 19.04 9.45 -3.29
N ARG A 265 19.70 10.37 -4.02
CA ARG A 265 20.29 11.58 -3.44
C ARG A 265 19.25 12.47 -2.76
N ALA A 266 18.05 12.59 -3.33
CA ALA A 266 16.96 13.38 -2.77
C ALA A 266 16.38 12.76 -1.49
N PHE A 267 16.40 11.44 -1.36
CA PHE A 267 15.97 10.73 -0.14
C PHE A 267 17.08 10.57 0.91
N THR A 268 18.30 11.10 0.69
CA THR A 268 19.36 11.01 1.70
C THR A 268 18.96 11.70 3.00
N GLY A 269 19.35 11.10 4.13
CA GLY A 269 19.05 11.61 5.47
C GLY A 269 17.64 11.30 5.98
N TRP A 270 16.77 10.66 5.18
CA TRP A 270 15.49 10.15 5.65
C TRP A 270 15.73 8.94 6.55
N ASP A 271 15.17 8.98 7.75
CA ASP A 271 15.36 7.95 8.78
C ASP A 271 14.16 7.93 9.73
N TYR A 272 14.22 7.12 10.75
CA TYR A 272 13.20 7.02 11.80
C TYR A 272 13.86 6.90 13.18
N GLU A 273 13.24 7.49 14.19
CA GLU A 273 13.55 7.30 15.59
C GLU A 273 12.34 6.68 16.31
N GLY A 274 12.51 5.44 16.79
CA GLY A 274 11.38 4.69 17.35
C GLY A 274 10.28 4.45 16.33
N LEU A 275 9.16 5.15 16.49
CA LEU A 275 8.00 5.10 15.58
C LEU A 275 7.82 6.40 14.77
N GLU A 276 8.74 7.36 14.88
CA GLU A 276 8.61 8.66 14.25
C GLU A 276 9.57 8.79 13.06
N PHE A 277 9.09 9.44 12.00
CA PHE A 277 9.93 9.87 10.87
C PHE A 277 10.81 11.03 11.26
N VAL A 278 12.09 10.97 10.87
CA VAL A 278 13.06 12.06 11.08
C VAL A 278 13.87 12.31 9.82
N ILE A 279 14.35 13.55 9.66
CA ILE A 279 15.29 13.91 8.60
C ILE A 279 16.59 14.40 9.27
N HIS A 280 17.70 13.71 9.01
CA HIS A 280 19.01 14.12 9.43
C HIS A 280 19.59 15.08 8.39
N ALA A 281 19.51 16.39 8.66
CA ALA A 281 19.97 17.44 7.74
C ALA A 281 21.48 17.34 7.42
N ASP A 282 22.28 16.90 8.37
CA ASP A 282 23.73 16.67 8.19
C ASP A 282 24.06 15.52 7.23
N LYS A 283 23.09 14.62 7.01
CA LYS A 283 23.21 13.48 6.09
C LYS A 283 22.51 13.72 4.75
N HIS A 284 21.77 14.82 4.60
CA HIS A 284 21.03 15.13 3.37
C HIS A 284 21.95 15.75 2.30
N ASP A 285 21.71 15.39 1.04
CA ASP A 285 22.40 15.96 -0.13
C ASP A 285 21.62 17.17 -0.66
N ASP A 286 22.11 18.39 -0.37
CA ASP A 286 21.54 19.67 -0.80
C ASP A 286 21.96 20.08 -2.22
N GLY A 287 22.70 19.24 -2.93
CA GLY A 287 23.15 19.55 -4.30
C GLY A 287 22.00 19.52 -5.30
N THR A 288 22.20 20.19 -6.43
CA THR A 288 21.28 20.09 -7.57
C THR A 288 21.21 18.65 -8.08
N LYS A 289 20.01 18.21 -8.41
CA LYS A 289 19.69 16.88 -8.91
C LYS A 289 18.98 16.98 -10.25
N GLU A 290 19.17 15.97 -11.09
CA GLU A 290 18.49 15.86 -12.39
C GLU A 290 17.63 14.60 -12.42
N LEU A 291 16.31 14.76 -12.39
CA LEU A 291 15.36 13.67 -12.29
C LEU A 291 14.25 13.81 -13.33
N LEU A 292 14.08 12.80 -14.18
CA LEU A 292 13.00 12.72 -15.18
C LEU A 292 12.86 14.01 -16.02
N GLY A 293 14.00 14.63 -16.39
CA GLY A 293 14.07 15.87 -17.16
C GLY A 293 13.85 17.15 -16.36
N HIS A 294 13.73 17.09 -15.05
CA HIS A 294 13.68 18.23 -14.14
C HIS A 294 15.04 18.43 -13.47
N SER A 295 15.44 19.68 -13.21
CA SER A 295 16.67 20.01 -12.50
C SER A 295 16.36 20.94 -11.34
N GLY A 296 16.88 20.64 -10.14
CA GLY A 296 16.65 21.43 -8.95
C GLY A 296 17.25 20.82 -7.69
N ASN A 297 17.18 21.55 -6.58
CA ASN A 297 17.50 20.99 -5.27
C ASN A 297 16.24 20.30 -4.71
N PHE A 298 16.04 19.06 -5.14
CA PHE A 298 14.88 18.26 -4.77
C PHE A 298 15.10 17.51 -3.46
N ASP A 299 14.05 17.44 -2.63
CA ASP A 299 13.93 16.52 -1.51
C ASP A 299 13.07 15.30 -1.89
N GLY A 300 12.81 14.39 -0.93
CA GLY A 300 12.07 13.17 -1.19
C GLY A 300 10.59 13.42 -1.56
N GLU A 301 9.95 14.47 -1.04
CA GLU A 301 8.58 14.82 -1.42
C GLU A 301 8.53 15.40 -2.83
N ASP A 302 9.52 16.22 -3.21
CA ASP A 302 9.66 16.74 -4.57
C ASP A 302 9.80 15.59 -5.59
N VAL A 303 10.58 14.55 -5.26
CA VAL A 303 10.70 13.33 -6.08
C VAL A 303 9.34 12.67 -6.31
N ILE A 304 8.55 12.51 -5.24
CA ILE A 304 7.20 11.95 -5.34
C ILE A 304 6.32 12.82 -6.24
N ASP A 305 6.39 14.14 -6.10
CA ASP A 305 5.61 15.07 -6.92
C ASP A 305 6.02 15.03 -8.40
N ILE A 306 7.30 14.96 -8.69
CA ILE A 306 7.83 14.82 -10.05
C ILE A 306 7.34 13.50 -10.68
N ILE A 307 7.45 12.39 -9.96
CA ILE A 307 6.97 11.07 -10.41
C ILE A 307 5.48 11.13 -10.75
N LEU A 308 4.67 11.72 -9.87
CA LEU A 308 3.22 11.80 -10.05
C LEU A 308 2.81 12.83 -11.11
N ALA A 309 3.68 13.79 -11.43
CA ALA A 309 3.48 14.79 -12.49
C ALA A 309 3.93 14.31 -13.87
N CYS A 310 4.75 13.27 -13.95
CA CYS A 310 5.23 12.72 -15.23
C CYS A 310 4.08 12.27 -16.13
N ASP A 311 4.25 12.46 -17.44
CA ASP A 311 3.25 12.41 -18.52
C ASP A 311 2.41 11.12 -18.56
N PRO A 312 1.08 11.23 -18.77
CA PRO A 312 0.14 10.09 -18.84
C PRO A 312 0.34 9.13 -20.03
N GLY A 313 1.26 9.41 -20.96
CA GLY A 313 1.48 8.60 -22.15
C GLY A 313 2.14 7.23 -21.92
N VAL A 314 2.58 6.90 -20.71
CA VAL A 314 3.22 5.61 -20.42
C VAL A 314 2.18 4.58 -20.02
N PRO A 315 2.17 3.37 -20.64
CA PRO A 315 1.25 2.30 -20.29
C PRO A 315 1.30 1.96 -18.80
N GLY A 316 0.16 1.96 -18.13
CA GLY A 316 0.04 1.75 -16.68
C GLY A 316 -0.19 3.02 -15.85
N ARG A 317 0.07 4.21 -16.40
CA ARG A 317 -0.15 5.50 -15.72
C ARG A 317 -1.59 6.02 -15.76
N GLU A 318 -2.46 5.43 -16.57
CA GLU A 318 -3.89 5.80 -16.64
C GLU A 318 -4.56 5.79 -15.26
N ASN A 319 -4.03 4.97 -14.35
CA ASN A 319 -4.51 4.90 -12.97
C ASN A 319 -4.06 6.09 -12.10
N LEU A 320 -2.93 6.71 -12.42
CA LEU A 320 -2.41 7.88 -11.70
C LEU A 320 -3.04 9.18 -12.21
N SER A 321 -3.38 9.26 -13.51
CA SER A 321 -4.07 10.42 -14.10
C SER A 321 -5.47 10.65 -13.51
N LEU A 322 -6.13 9.60 -13.03
CA LEU A 322 -7.42 9.69 -12.34
C LEU A 322 -7.30 10.37 -10.96
N PHE A 323 -6.13 10.29 -10.32
CA PHE A 323 -5.85 10.99 -9.07
C PHE A 323 -5.44 12.46 -9.31
N ARG A 324 -4.89 12.79 -10.50
CA ARG A 324 -4.41 14.13 -10.85
C ARG A 324 -5.52 15.16 -11.09
N ALA A 325 -6.70 14.76 -11.54
CA ALA A 325 -7.72 15.69 -12.05
C ALA A 325 -8.32 16.65 -11.01
N ARG A 326 -8.00 16.58 -9.72
CA ARG A 326 -8.58 17.43 -8.66
C ARG A 326 -7.62 18.04 -7.63
N GLY A 327 -6.31 17.80 -7.71
CA GLY A 327 -5.33 18.33 -6.74
C GLY A 327 -4.81 19.75 -7.01
N SER A 328 -5.07 20.35 -8.19
CA SER A 328 -4.39 21.59 -8.62
C SER A 328 -5.09 22.90 -8.24
N ARG A 329 -5.97 22.92 -7.24
CA ARG A 329 -6.54 24.16 -6.72
C ARG A 329 -6.62 24.15 -5.19
N SER A 330 -5.49 24.36 -4.55
CA SER A 330 -5.41 25.16 -3.32
C SER A 330 -3.96 25.33 -2.92
N GLY A 331 -3.46 26.55 -2.99
CA GLY A 331 -2.28 26.94 -2.25
C GLY A 331 -2.59 26.76 -0.75
N ALA A 332 -2.09 25.69 -0.19
CA ALA A 332 -2.12 25.46 1.24
C ALA A 332 -0.68 25.42 1.74
N THR A 333 -0.33 26.46 2.46
CA THR A 333 0.80 26.60 3.37
C THR A 333 1.16 25.29 4.07
N ARG A 334 2.47 25.00 4.14
CA ARG A 334 3.09 23.99 4.99
C ARG A 334 2.40 23.93 6.35
N ALA A 335 1.59 22.92 6.57
CA ALA A 335 1.08 22.58 7.89
C ALA A 335 1.95 21.47 8.47
N SER A 336 2.78 21.85 9.44
CA SER A 336 3.51 20.91 10.28
C SER A 336 2.50 20.01 11.00
N TRP A 337 2.57 18.72 10.76
CA TRP A 337 1.84 17.72 11.53
C TRP A 337 2.46 17.61 12.92
N ARG A 338 1.97 18.42 13.86
CA ARG A 338 2.18 18.15 15.27
C ARG A 338 1.12 17.16 15.70
N THR A 339 1.54 16.03 16.19
CA THR A 339 0.69 15.10 16.94
C THR A 339 0.13 15.84 18.15
N SER A 340 -1.14 16.18 18.11
CA SER A 340 -1.89 16.54 19.31
C SER A 340 -2.60 15.27 19.78
N GLU A 341 -2.27 14.85 20.98
CA GLU A 341 -3.09 13.92 21.75
C GLU A 341 -4.55 14.42 21.78
N SER A 342 -5.46 13.48 21.66
CA SER A 342 -6.91 13.66 21.69
C SER A 342 -7.53 14.40 20.51
N GLY A 343 -8.16 13.67 19.64
CA GLY A 343 -9.00 14.32 18.63
C GLY A 343 -9.69 13.34 17.72
N ARG A 344 -10.89 12.99 18.08
CA ARG A 344 -11.86 12.39 17.14
C ARG A 344 -11.74 13.05 15.78
N LEU A 345 -11.35 12.28 14.77
CA LEU A 345 -11.46 12.70 13.38
C LEU A 345 -12.93 12.99 13.09
N ARG A 346 -13.24 14.26 12.96
CA ARG A 346 -14.57 14.71 12.52
C ARG A 346 -14.71 14.35 11.05
N ASP A 347 -15.79 13.66 10.73
CA ASP A 347 -16.26 13.37 9.38
C ASP A 347 -16.14 14.61 8.47
N ARG A 348 -15.12 14.61 7.61
CA ARG A 348 -15.13 15.44 6.41
C ARG A 348 -15.00 14.49 5.23
N ALA A 349 -16.15 14.26 4.60
CA ALA A 349 -16.24 13.58 3.32
C ALA A 349 -15.24 14.17 2.31
N VAL A 350 -14.32 13.33 1.81
CA VAL A 350 -13.40 13.72 0.75
C VAL A 350 -14.08 13.44 -0.60
N PRO A 351 -14.44 14.46 -1.38
CA PRO A 351 -15.04 14.24 -2.70
C PRO A 351 -13.96 13.73 -3.67
N GLY A 352 -14.12 12.58 -4.24
CA GLY A 352 -13.25 12.13 -5.33
C GLY A 352 -12.89 10.65 -5.44
N ILE A 353 -13.34 9.80 -4.53
CA ILE A 353 -12.89 8.41 -4.41
C ILE A 353 -13.72 7.40 -5.24
N ALA A 354 -14.78 7.83 -5.93
CA ALA A 354 -15.70 6.92 -6.62
C ALA A 354 -15.09 6.13 -7.80
N VAL A 355 -13.91 6.49 -8.29
CA VAL A 355 -13.37 5.96 -9.55
C VAL A 355 -12.58 4.65 -9.40
N PRO A 356 -11.75 4.42 -8.36
CA PRO A 356 -11.03 3.15 -8.24
C PRO A 356 -11.95 1.96 -7.93
N VAL A 357 -13.05 2.19 -7.21
CA VAL A 357 -13.97 1.13 -6.79
C VAL A 357 -14.71 0.53 -7.98
N ALA A 358 -15.06 1.34 -8.99
CA ALA A 358 -15.72 0.85 -10.20
C ALA A 358 -14.87 -0.16 -10.99
N ARG A 359 -13.54 -0.10 -10.86
CA ARG A 359 -12.62 -1.03 -11.53
C ARG A 359 -12.53 -2.40 -10.85
N PHE A 360 -12.80 -2.47 -9.54
CA PHE A 360 -12.81 -3.73 -8.79
C PHE A 360 -14.13 -4.50 -8.90
N LEU A 361 -15.17 -3.88 -9.47
CA LEU A 361 -16.55 -4.39 -9.44
C LEU A 361 -16.99 -5.12 -10.70
N ARG A 362 -16.10 -5.55 -11.58
CA ARG A 362 -16.47 -6.35 -12.76
C ARG A 362 -16.23 -7.84 -12.56
N PRO A 363 -17.16 -8.69 -13.06
CA PRO A 363 -17.03 -10.14 -13.01
C PRO A 363 -15.89 -10.65 -13.89
#